data_47b9f461d907e82a15b74a63a0206e43
#
_entry.id   47b9f461d907e82a15b74a63a0206e43
#
_cell.length_a   1.000
_cell.length_b   1.000
_cell.length_c   1.000
_cell.angle_alpha   90.00
_cell.angle_beta   90.00
_cell.angle_gamma   90.00
#
_symmetry.space_group_name_H-M   'P 1'
#
loop_
_entity.id
_entity.type
_entity.pdbx_description
1 polymer ?
#
loop_
_entity_poly.entity_id
_entity_poly.type
_entity_poly.pdbx_seq_one_letter_code
_entity_poly.pdbx_strand_id
1 'polypeptide(L)'
;MKRLFTTLAALLLLTVTGLSAQDKGYDVFVPIGKYISQGDAASLSAWFADNLEVSIISSTRNCSKTQARQIVKTFFDSYTPRSFDISHKASRSNMKYALGQLNAGGEVFIVTIFVSSKADGTYQIQQFKIDRQTAVY
;
A
#
# COMPACT_ATOMS: atom_id res chain seq x y z
N MET A 1 12.90 -32.63 35.47
CA MET A 1 12.07 -32.73 34.28
C MET A 1 10.99 -31.67 34.23
N LYS A 2 10.28 -31.44 35.31
CA LYS A 2 9.22 -30.42 35.34
C LYS A 2 9.77 -29.00 35.10
N ARG A 3 11.01 -28.75 35.48
CA ARG A 3 11.64 -27.45 35.30
C ARG A 3 11.83 -27.07 33.82
N LEU A 4 12.04 -28.10 32.98
CA LEU A 4 12.22 -27.86 31.54
C LEU A 4 10.97 -27.32 30.88
N PHE A 5 9.82 -27.81 31.28
CA PHE A 5 8.55 -27.34 30.74
C PHE A 5 8.27 -25.89 31.11
N THR A 6 8.62 -25.49 32.33
CA THR A 6 8.43 -24.11 32.78
C THR A 6 9.31 -23.15 31.97
N THR A 7 10.53 -23.58 31.67
CA THR A 7 11.45 -22.77 30.90
C THR A 7 10.93 -22.56 29.46
N LEU A 8 10.36 -23.61 28.88
CA LEU A 8 9.79 -23.52 27.55
C LEU A 8 8.63 -22.55 27.48
N ALA A 9 7.79 -22.57 28.50
CA ALA A 9 6.65 -21.67 28.56
C ALA A 9 7.10 -20.20 28.58
N ALA A 10 8.17 -19.93 29.33
CA ALA A 10 8.72 -18.58 29.41
C ALA A 10 9.23 -18.11 28.06
N LEU A 11 9.84 -18.98 27.28
CA LEU A 11 10.32 -18.67 25.95
C LEU A 11 9.17 -18.29 25.01
N LEU A 12 8.06 -18.99 25.09
CA LEU A 12 6.88 -18.72 24.27
C LEU A 12 6.32 -17.34 24.58
N LEU A 13 6.31 -16.94 25.84
CA LEU A 13 5.84 -15.63 26.23
C LEU A 13 6.68 -14.51 25.66
N LEU A 14 7.99 -14.69 25.58
CA LEU A 14 8.89 -13.72 24.98
C LEU A 14 8.61 -13.54 23.49
N THR A 15 8.28 -14.60 22.82
CA THR A 15 7.95 -14.55 21.38
C THR A 15 6.71 -13.67 21.15
N VAL A 16 5.69 -13.82 21.98
CA VAL A 16 4.46 -13.03 21.87
C VAL A 16 4.75 -11.54 22.09
N THR A 17 5.62 -11.22 23.06
CA THR A 17 6.00 -9.85 23.30
C THR A 17 6.70 -9.23 22.10
N GLY A 18 7.52 -10.00 21.41
CA GLY A 18 8.20 -9.53 20.20
C GLY A 18 7.23 -9.15 19.08
N LEU A 19 6.14 -9.91 18.93
CA LEU A 19 5.13 -9.60 17.92
C LEU A 19 4.44 -8.27 18.21
N SER A 20 4.11 -7.99 19.46
CA SER A 20 3.49 -6.72 19.83
C SER A 20 4.37 -5.53 19.51
N ALA A 21 5.69 -5.67 19.70
CA ALA A 21 6.62 -4.60 19.42
C ALA A 21 6.69 -4.30 17.91
N GLN A 22 6.49 -5.31 17.06
CA GLN A 22 6.54 -5.12 15.62
C GLN A 22 5.36 -4.28 15.10
N ASP A 23 4.21 -4.35 15.75
CA ASP A 23 3.03 -3.60 15.32
C ASP A 23 3.26 -2.09 15.34
N LYS A 24 4.11 -1.60 16.24
CA LYS A 24 4.37 -0.17 16.36
C LYS A 24 5.13 0.41 15.18
N GLY A 25 5.91 -0.41 14.49
CA GLY A 25 6.71 0.03 13.35
C GLY A 25 6.12 -0.35 12.00
N TYR A 26 4.87 -0.80 11.98
CA TYR A 26 4.28 -1.29 10.76
C TYR A 26 4.07 -0.16 9.74
N ASP A 27 4.61 -0.36 8.54
CA ASP A 27 4.48 0.58 7.43
C ASP A 27 3.50 0.01 6.41
N VAL A 28 2.33 0.64 6.29
CA VAL A 28 1.28 0.18 5.37
C VAL A 28 1.73 0.21 3.91
N PHE A 29 2.70 1.05 3.58
CA PHE A 29 3.19 1.16 2.22
C PHE A 29 4.06 -0.01 1.78
N VAL A 30 4.52 -0.85 2.71
CA VAL A 30 5.28 -2.05 2.35
C VAL A 30 4.40 -3.03 1.56
N PRO A 31 3.25 -3.49 2.09
CA PRO A 31 2.39 -4.38 1.30
C PRO A 31 1.75 -3.66 0.11
N ILE A 32 1.35 -2.41 0.26
CA ILE A 32 0.76 -1.65 -0.84
C ILE A 32 1.74 -1.56 -2.00
N GLY A 33 2.98 -1.19 -1.73
CA GLY A 33 4.02 -1.08 -2.75
C GLY A 33 4.32 -2.42 -3.42
N LYS A 34 4.30 -3.50 -2.64
CA LYS A 34 4.50 -4.84 -3.17
C LYS A 34 3.44 -5.19 -4.21
N TYR A 35 2.18 -4.92 -3.91
CA TYR A 35 1.09 -5.23 -4.84
C TYR A 35 1.15 -4.37 -6.09
N ILE A 36 1.57 -3.12 -5.96
CA ILE A 36 1.78 -2.24 -7.12
C ILE A 36 2.90 -2.81 -8.01
N SER A 37 4.01 -3.19 -7.41
CA SER A 37 5.14 -3.74 -8.19
C SER A 37 4.81 -5.04 -8.89
N GLN A 38 3.88 -5.80 -8.34
CA GLN A 38 3.44 -7.07 -8.93
C GLN A 38 2.27 -6.91 -9.90
N GLY A 39 1.66 -5.73 -9.95
CA GLY A 39 0.47 -5.52 -10.78
C GLY A 39 -0.74 -6.28 -10.26
N ASP A 40 -0.79 -6.53 -8.95
CA ASP A 40 -1.85 -7.30 -8.31
C ASP A 40 -2.97 -6.36 -7.84
N ALA A 41 -3.85 -6.02 -8.76
CA ALA A 41 -4.96 -5.10 -8.48
C ALA A 41 -5.92 -5.68 -7.45
N ALA A 42 -6.12 -6.99 -7.43
CA ALA A 42 -7.04 -7.63 -6.49
C ALA A 42 -6.56 -7.44 -5.04
N SER A 43 -5.29 -7.75 -4.77
CA SER A 43 -4.73 -7.57 -3.43
C SER A 43 -4.61 -6.11 -3.05
N LEU A 44 -4.23 -5.26 -4.01
CA LEU A 44 -4.16 -3.83 -3.77
C LEU A 44 -5.52 -3.26 -3.39
N SER A 45 -6.59 -3.72 -4.05
CA SER A 45 -7.94 -3.22 -3.81
C SER A 45 -8.46 -3.54 -2.40
N ALA A 46 -7.88 -4.52 -1.72
CA ALA A 46 -8.24 -4.79 -0.33
C ALA A 46 -7.94 -3.59 0.57
N TRP A 47 -7.00 -2.73 0.15
CA TRP A 47 -6.64 -1.51 0.88
C TRP A 47 -7.50 -0.31 0.50
N PHE A 48 -8.36 -0.42 -0.51
CA PHE A 48 -9.17 0.70 -0.97
C PHE A 48 -10.29 1.01 0.02
N ALA A 49 -10.60 2.28 0.19
CA ALA A 49 -11.82 2.71 0.86
C ALA A 49 -13.03 2.28 0.03
N ASP A 50 -14.20 2.25 0.64
CA ASP A 50 -15.43 1.91 -0.08
C ASP A 50 -15.70 2.87 -1.23
N ASN A 51 -15.33 4.12 -1.06
CA ASN A 51 -15.35 5.15 -2.09
C ASN A 51 -14.02 5.87 -2.04
N LEU A 52 -13.39 6.05 -3.19
CA LEU A 52 -12.09 6.69 -3.26
C LEU A 52 -11.93 7.42 -4.58
N GLU A 53 -10.92 8.28 -4.63
CA GLU A 53 -10.57 8.98 -5.85
C GLU A 53 -9.46 8.22 -6.56
N VAL A 54 -9.66 7.89 -7.83
CA VAL A 54 -8.65 7.25 -8.67
C VAL A 54 -8.37 8.16 -9.85
N SER A 55 -7.09 8.42 -10.09
CA SER A 55 -6.64 9.23 -11.21
C SER A 55 -5.61 8.44 -12.00
N ILE A 56 -5.90 8.16 -13.25
CA ILE A 56 -5.00 7.44 -14.14
C ILE A 56 -4.73 8.30 -15.36
N ILE A 57 -3.50 8.75 -15.49
CA ILE A 57 -3.03 9.55 -16.64
C ILE A 57 -4.03 10.68 -16.95
N SER A 58 -4.17 11.59 -15.98
CA SER A 58 -5.00 12.78 -16.08
C SER A 58 -6.52 12.53 -16.12
N SER A 59 -6.97 11.31 -15.96
CA SER A 59 -8.39 10.99 -15.88
C SER A 59 -8.75 10.68 -14.44
N THR A 60 -9.44 11.60 -13.79
CA THR A 60 -9.79 11.52 -12.37
C THR A 60 -11.27 11.22 -12.21
N ARG A 61 -11.58 10.30 -11.31
CA ARG A 61 -12.97 10.01 -10.96
C ARG A 61 -13.09 9.48 -9.54
N ASN A 62 -14.22 9.77 -8.94
CA ASN A 62 -14.61 9.16 -7.67
C ASN A 62 -15.35 7.87 -7.98
N CYS A 63 -14.95 6.79 -7.33
CA CYS A 63 -15.52 5.50 -7.66
C CYS A 63 -15.58 4.59 -6.44
N SER A 64 -16.33 3.51 -6.58
CA SER A 64 -16.40 2.47 -5.56
C SER A 64 -15.11 1.65 -5.58
N LYS A 65 -14.89 0.89 -4.50
CA LYS A 65 -13.78 -0.04 -4.41
C LYS A 65 -13.73 -1.00 -5.60
N THR A 66 -14.87 -1.53 -6.02
CA THR A 66 -14.96 -2.47 -7.13
C THR A 66 -14.59 -1.81 -8.46
N GLN A 67 -15.07 -0.60 -8.69
CA GLN A 67 -14.73 0.15 -9.89
C GLN A 67 -13.25 0.52 -9.90
N ALA A 68 -12.73 0.95 -8.75
CA ALA A 68 -11.32 1.30 -8.61
C ALA A 68 -10.43 0.11 -8.94
N ARG A 69 -10.78 -1.07 -8.44
CA ARG A 69 -10.03 -2.28 -8.74
C ARG A 69 -9.99 -2.55 -10.24
N GLN A 70 -11.12 -2.40 -10.91
CA GLN A 70 -11.19 -2.65 -12.35
C GLN A 70 -10.36 -1.62 -13.14
N ILE A 71 -10.42 -0.36 -12.73
CA ILE A 71 -9.64 0.71 -13.39
C ILE A 71 -8.14 0.43 -13.25
N VAL A 72 -7.70 0.09 -12.04
CA VAL A 72 -6.29 -0.18 -11.78
C VAL A 72 -5.85 -1.45 -12.50
N LYS A 73 -6.70 -2.47 -12.52
CA LYS A 73 -6.40 -3.72 -13.25
C LYS A 73 -6.20 -3.44 -14.73
N THR A 74 -7.05 -2.63 -15.33
CA THR A 74 -6.93 -2.26 -16.74
C THR A 74 -5.61 -1.54 -17.00
N PHE A 75 -5.18 -0.66 -16.09
CA PHE A 75 -3.89 -0.01 -16.21
C PHE A 75 -2.75 -1.02 -16.15
N PHE A 76 -2.77 -1.95 -15.21
CA PHE A 76 -1.71 -2.94 -15.07
C PHE A 76 -1.68 -3.91 -16.24
N ASP A 77 -2.82 -4.18 -16.85
CA ASP A 77 -2.88 -5.02 -18.06
C ASP A 77 -2.25 -4.32 -19.26
N SER A 78 -2.42 -3.00 -19.35
CA SER A 78 -1.85 -2.20 -20.43
C SER A 78 -0.38 -1.87 -20.21
N TYR A 79 0.01 -1.68 -18.96
CA TYR A 79 1.37 -1.32 -18.56
C TYR A 79 1.82 -2.29 -17.48
N THR A 80 2.46 -3.37 -17.88
CA THR A 80 2.88 -4.41 -16.95
C THR A 80 3.95 -3.87 -15.99
N PRO A 81 3.67 -3.84 -14.68
CA PRO A 81 4.63 -3.37 -13.69
C PRO A 81 5.89 -4.23 -13.65
N ARG A 82 7.03 -3.58 -13.48
CA ARG A 82 8.33 -4.23 -13.33
C ARG A 82 8.96 -3.91 -12.00
N SER A 83 8.83 -2.67 -11.54
CA SER A 83 9.37 -2.26 -10.25
C SER A 83 8.60 -1.04 -9.75
N PHE A 84 8.56 -0.90 -8.44
CA PHE A 84 7.98 0.26 -7.79
C PHE A 84 8.82 0.64 -6.59
N ASP A 85 9.30 1.87 -6.55
CA ASP A 85 10.14 2.37 -5.47
C ASP A 85 9.52 3.64 -4.89
N ILE A 86 9.32 3.62 -3.57
CA ILE A 86 8.81 4.79 -2.87
C ILE A 86 9.97 5.74 -2.61
N SER A 87 9.83 6.98 -3.06
CA SER A 87 10.86 8.00 -2.93
C SER A 87 10.56 8.98 -1.80
N HIS A 88 9.30 9.11 -1.40
CA HIS A 88 8.92 10.08 -0.39
C HIS A 88 7.71 9.56 0.39
N LYS A 89 7.77 9.73 1.72
CA LYS A 89 6.65 9.39 2.61
C LYS A 89 6.47 10.50 3.63
N ALA A 90 5.23 10.76 3.98
CA ALA A 90 4.90 11.72 5.03
C ALA A 90 3.68 11.21 5.79
N SER A 91 3.56 11.62 7.04
CA SER A 91 2.37 11.31 7.82
C SER A 91 1.97 12.54 8.60
N ARG A 92 0.66 12.71 8.78
CA ARG A 92 0.09 13.85 9.47
C ARG A 92 -1.22 13.43 10.08
N SER A 93 -1.31 13.52 11.42
CA SER A 93 -2.49 13.08 12.15
C SER A 93 -2.86 11.65 11.79
N ASN A 94 -4.02 11.45 11.22
CA ASN A 94 -4.54 10.13 10.83
C ASN A 94 -4.37 9.84 9.34
N MET A 95 -3.55 10.63 8.64
CA MET A 95 -3.31 10.45 7.21
C MET A 95 -1.85 10.15 6.93
N LYS A 96 -1.60 9.31 5.94
CA LYS A 96 -0.27 9.00 5.44
C LYS A 96 -0.25 9.15 3.94
N TYR A 97 0.90 9.52 3.44
CA TYR A 97 1.09 9.83 2.03
C TYR A 97 2.39 9.21 1.55
N ALA A 98 2.37 8.65 0.36
CA ALA A 98 3.58 8.14 -0.29
C ALA A 98 3.60 8.57 -1.74
N LEU A 99 4.79 8.86 -2.22
CA LEU A 99 5.07 9.16 -3.61
C LEU A 99 6.11 8.16 -4.07
N GLY A 100 5.88 7.52 -5.21
CA GLY A 100 6.80 6.52 -5.71
C GLY A 100 6.92 6.56 -7.22
N GLN A 101 7.90 5.84 -7.72
CA GLN A 101 8.19 5.73 -9.13
C GLN A 101 7.91 4.31 -9.58
N LEU A 102 7.04 4.17 -10.57
CA LEU A 102 6.62 2.89 -11.11
C LEU A 102 7.17 2.73 -12.53
N ASN A 103 7.93 1.66 -12.73
CA ASN A 103 8.32 1.26 -14.07
C ASN A 103 7.34 0.21 -14.56
N ALA A 104 6.61 0.52 -15.62
CA ALA A 104 5.57 -0.35 -16.14
C ALA A 104 5.46 -0.16 -17.65
N GLY A 105 5.40 -1.26 -18.37
CA GLY A 105 5.23 -1.22 -19.83
C GLY A 105 6.30 -0.45 -20.58
N GLY A 106 7.51 -0.38 -20.04
CA GLY A 106 8.61 0.36 -20.64
C GLY A 106 8.56 1.88 -20.40
N GLU A 107 7.64 2.35 -19.57
CA GLU A 107 7.52 3.75 -19.21
C GLU A 107 7.69 3.96 -17.70
N VAL A 108 7.90 5.20 -17.31
CA VAL A 108 8.02 5.58 -15.90
C VAL A 108 6.82 6.41 -15.51
N PHE A 109 6.19 6.02 -14.40
CA PHE A 109 5.02 6.71 -13.86
C PHE A 109 5.31 7.16 -12.43
N ILE A 110 4.64 8.22 -12.03
CA ILE A 110 4.65 8.69 -10.64
C ILE A 110 3.34 8.26 -10.00
N VAL A 111 3.44 7.54 -8.88
CA VAL A 111 2.28 7.06 -8.14
C VAL A 111 2.18 7.84 -6.84
N THR A 112 1.00 8.39 -6.59
CA THR A 112 0.69 9.09 -5.35
C THR A 112 -0.40 8.33 -4.62
N ILE A 113 -0.17 8.06 -3.33
CA ILE A 113 -1.07 7.25 -2.52
C ILE A 113 -1.37 8.00 -1.23
N PHE A 114 -2.65 8.25 -0.97
CA PHE A 114 -3.11 8.79 0.32
C PHE A 114 -3.89 7.73 1.04
N VAL A 115 -3.51 7.44 2.27
CA VAL A 115 -4.24 6.54 3.15
C VAL A 115 -4.69 7.30 4.39
N SER A 116 -5.83 6.91 4.93
CA SER A 116 -6.32 7.45 6.19
C SER A 116 -6.61 6.31 7.14
N SER A 117 -6.47 6.59 8.43
CA SER A 117 -6.80 5.59 9.44
C SER A 117 -8.29 5.65 9.76
N LYS A 118 -8.87 4.48 9.98
CA LYS A 118 -10.25 4.35 10.45
C LYS A 118 -10.26 4.35 11.97
N ALA A 119 -11.46 4.43 12.54
CA ALA A 119 -11.64 4.42 13.98
C ALA A 119 -11.06 3.18 14.66
N ASP A 120 -11.03 2.05 13.94
CA ASP A 120 -10.48 0.79 14.44
C ASP A 120 -8.96 0.69 14.30
N GLY A 121 -8.30 1.74 13.81
CA GLY A 121 -6.85 1.77 13.65
C GLY A 121 -6.33 1.20 12.34
N THR A 122 -7.20 0.66 11.51
CA THR A 122 -6.80 0.19 10.19
C THR A 122 -6.70 1.35 9.20
N TYR A 123 -5.95 1.15 8.12
CA TYR A 123 -5.75 2.17 7.10
C TYR A 123 -6.44 1.76 5.81
N GLN A 124 -6.90 2.75 5.05
CA GLN A 124 -7.49 2.52 3.74
C GLN A 124 -7.06 3.62 2.78
N ILE A 125 -6.92 3.25 1.52
CA ILE A 125 -6.51 4.19 0.47
C ILE A 125 -7.71 5.07 0.10
N GLN A 126 -7.53 6.39 0.25
CA GLN A 126 -8.56 7.37 -0.10
C GLN A 126 -8.31 7.97 -1.47
N GLN A 127 -7.06 7.99 -1.92
CA GLN A 127 -6.71 8.53 -3.23
C GLN A 127 -5.56 7.72 -3.81
N PHE A 128 -5.70 7.31 -5.05
CA PHE A 128 -4.70 6.56 -5.78
C PHE A 128 -4.51 7.19 -7.14
N LYS A 129 -3.31 7.69 -7.41
CA LYS A 129 -3.05 8.47 -8.61
C LYS A 129 -1.82 7.96 -9.31
N ILE A 130 -1.94 7.71 -10.63
CA ILE A 130 -0.82 7.32 -11.49
C ILE A 130 -0.74 8.30 -12.64
N ASP A 131 0.39 8.98 -12.78
CA ASP A 131 0.64 9.90 -13.88
C ASP A 131 1.96 9.58 -14.54
N ARG A 132 2.09 9.94 -15.81
CA ARG A 132 3.36 9.83 -16.48
C ARG A 132 4.37 10.78 -15.86
N GLN A 133 5.60 10.32 -15.74
CA GLN A 133 6.68 11.22 -15.32
C GLN A 133 6.99 12.14 -16.48
N THR A 134 6.80 13.45 -16.25
CA THR A 134 7.14 14.43 -17.26
C THR A 134 8.56 14.90 -17.03
N ALA A 135 9.28 15.10 -18.13
CA ALA A 135 10.61 15.68 -18.03
C ALA A 135 10.48 17.15 -17.62
N VAL A 136 11.35 17.57 -16.71
CA VAL A 136 11.40 18.95 -16.24
C VAL A 136 12.68 19.58 -16.78
N TYR A 137 12.51 20.66 -17.51
CA TYR A 137 13.63 21.36 -18.12
C TYR A 137 13.84 22.73 -17.52
#